data_c02cc5b3fec0b12214e21ac1644c7376
#
_entry.id   c02cc5b3fec0b12214e21ac1644c7376
#
_cell.length_a   1.000
_cell.length_b   1.000
_cell.length_c   1.000
_cell.angle_alpha   90.00
_cell.angle_beta   90.00
_cell.angle_gamma   90.00
#
_symmetry.space_group_name_H-M   'P 1'
#
loop_
_entity.id
_entity.type
_entity.pdbx_description
1 polymer ?
#
loop_
_entity_poly.entity_id
_entity_poly.type
_entity_poly.pdbx_seq_one_letter_code
_entity_poly.pdbx_strand_id
1 'polypeptide(L)'
;MRDLDLKVLRWMRTHGHSPGIEDAAVALGKAGNNGLVWLLLGLALAIIDSGRWESWLICALLGPFAIGLNYAIKLAVKRPRPVLEGLPPLGGAPSSLSFPSAHATSSFAVATAMCRVDPATSAAFLIAIALSLGRPYLGMHYPSDVLAGAFLGVVLGLIVPLTF
;
A
#
# COMPACT_ATOMS: atom_id res chain seq x y z
N MET A 1 -13.12 18.56 -1.96
CA MET A 1 -12.33 17.31 -1.99
C MET A 1 -13.19 16.06 -1.80
N ARG A 2 -14.10 15.99 -0.81
CA ARG A 2 -14.93 14.80 -0.57
C ARG A 2 -15.79 14.39 -1.79
N ASP A 3 -16.37 15.34 -2.50
CA ASP A 3 -17.23 15.05 -3.66
C ASP A 3 -16.44 14.51 -4.85
N LEU A 4 -15.23 15.01 -5.07
CA LEU A 4 -14.34 14.49 -6.11
C LEU A 4 -13.88 13.07 -5.77
N ASP A 5 -13.48 12.82 -4.52
CA ASP A 5 -13.14 11.50 -4.02
C ASP A 5 -14.27 10.48 -4.27
N LEU A 6 -15.52 10.86 -3.94
CA LEU A 6 -16.67 9.98 -4.14
C LEU A 6 -16.99 9.75 -5.63
N LYS A 7 -16.83 10.76 -6.48
CA LYS A 7 -17.04 10.62 -7.94
C LYS A 7 -16.01 9.67 -8.54
N VAL A 8 -14.72 9.86 -8.23
CA VAL A 8 -13.65 8.99 -8.73
C VAL A 8 -13.80 7.57 -8.18
N LEU A 9 -14.11 7.44 -6.89
CA LEU A 9 -14.34 6.14 -6.27
C LEU A 9 -15.52 5.39 -6.93
N ARG A 10 -16.65 6.08 -7.16
CA ARG A 10 -17.81 5.49 -7.84
C ARG A 10 -17.44 5.05 -9.26
N TRP A 11 -16.70 5.85 -10.00
CA TRP A 11 -16.23 5.50 -11.33
C TRP A 11 -15.35 4.24 -11.27
N MET A 12 -14.39 4.17 -10.35
CA MET A 12 -13.54 2.98 -10.15
C MET A 12 -14.34 1.75 -9.76
N ARG A 13 -15.46 1.90 -9.02
CA ARG A 13 -16.33 0.81 -8.57
C ARG A 13 -17.35 0.34 -9.64
N THR A 14 -17.46 1.04 -10.75
CA THR A 14 -18.45 0.72 -11.80
C THR A 14 -17.81 0.41 -13.15
N HIS A 15 -16.50 0.55 -13.30
CA HIS A 15 -15.79 0.32 -14.56
C HIS A 15 -14.66 -0.70 -14.41
N GLY A 16 -14.48 -1.55 -15.44
CA GLY A 16 -13.39 -2.51 -15.46
C GLY A 16 -13.54 -3.69 -14.50
N HIS A 17 -14.76 -4.00 -14.06
CA HIS A 17 -15.06 -5.12 -13.18
C HIS A 17 -15.37 -6.40 -13.96
N SER A 18 -14.75 -7.49 -13.53
CA SER A 18 -15.10 -8.86 -13.89
C SER A 18 -14.77 -9.77 -12.70
N PRO A 19 -15.43 -10.94 -12.57
CA PRO A 19 -15.16 -11.82 -11.42
C PRO A 19 -13.69 -12.16 -11.25
N GLY A 20 -12.96 -12.46 -12.34
CA GLY A 20 -11.54 -12.79 -12.26
C GLY A 20 -10.65 -11.62 -11.81
N ILE A 21 -10.95 -10.38 -12.24
CA ILE A 21 -10.19 -9.19 -11.81
C ILE A 21 -10.51 -8.85 -10.35
N GLU A 22 -11.76 -9.01 -9.92
CA GLU A 22 -12.17 -8.79 -8.53
C GLU A 22 -11.49 -9.78 -7.60
N ASP A 23 -11.49 -11.08 -7.94
CA ASP A 23 -10.82 -12.13 -7.17
C ASP A 23 -9.31 -11.88 -7.09
N ALA A 24 -8.68 -11.51 -8.20
CA ALA A 24 -7.27 -11.16 -8.24
C ALA A 24 -6.96 -9.94 -7.35
N ALA A 25 -7.79 -8.89 -7.40
CA ALA A 25 -7.62 -7.71 -6.56
C ALA A 25 -7.82 -8.02 -5.07
N VAL A 26 -8.77 -8.89 -4.72
CA VAL A 26 -8.98 -9.37 -3.34
C VAL A 26 -7.78 -10.18 -2.87
N ALA A 27 -7.29 -11.13 -3.69
CA ALA A 27 -6.14 -11.97 -3.36
C ALA A 27 -4.87 -11.11 -3.17
N LEU A 28 -4.62 -10.18 -4.09
CA LEU A 28 -3.51 -9.23 -4.02
C LEU A 28 -3.61 -8.36 -2.75
N GLY A 29 -4.80 -7.86 -2.44
CA GLY A 29 -5.05 -7.09 -1.22
C GLY A 29 -4.76 -7.88 0.05
N LYS A 30 -5.12 -9.18 0.08
CA LYS A 30 -4.80 -10.08 1.21
C LYS A 30 -3.29 -10.32 1.32
N ALA A 31 -2.59 -10.53 0.21
CA ALA A 31 -1.13 -10.70 0.19
C ALA A 31 -0.40 -9.47 0.71
N GLY A 32 -0.92 -8.26 0.43
CA GLY A 32 -0.37 -7.01 0.94
C GLY A 32 -0.70 -6.71 2.40
N ASN A 33 -1.57 -7.51 3.06
CA ASN A 33 -1.91 -7.28 4.45
C ASN A 33 -0.68 -7.39 5.37
N ASN A 34 -0.62 -6.50 6.35
CA ASN A 34 0.47 -6.43 7.34
C ASN A 34 1.87 -6.24 6.72
N GLY A 35 1.96 -5.87 5.44
CA GLY A 35 3.23 -5.70 4.75
C GLY A 35 3.95 -7.02 4.44
N LEU A 36 3.25 -8.16 4.51
CA LEU A 36 3.87 -9.50 4.42
C LEU A 36 4.64 -9.69 3.11
N VAL A 37 4.10 -9.28 1.97
CA VAL A 37 4.78 -9.40 0.68
C VAL A 37 6.13 -8.65 0.70
N TRP A 38 6.19 -7.49 1.33
CA TRP A 38 7.39 -6.68 1.42
C TRP A 38 8.41 -7.25 2.40
N LEU A 39 7.92 -7.76 3.54
CA LEU A 39 8.77 -8.45 4.52
C LEU A 39 9.46 -9.66 3.87
N LEU A 40 8.70 -10.52 3.20
CA LEU A 40 9.25 -11.73 2.57
C LEU A 40 10.19 -11.38 1.42
N LEU A 41 9.86 -10.37 0.59
CA LEU A 41 10.72 -9.94 -0.51
C LEU A 41 12.04 -9.37 0.02
N GLY A 42 12.01 -8.50 1.03
CA GLY A 42 13.21 -7.93 1.63
C GLY A 42 14.11 -9.00 2.29
N LEU A 43 13.51 -9.98 3.00
CA LEU A 43 14.26 -11.10 3.58
C LEU A 43 14.89 -11.99 2.50
N ALA A 44 14.18 -12.27 1.42
CA ALA A 44 14.72 -13.03 0.29
C ALA A 44 15.92 -12.30 -0.35
N LEU A 45 15.81 -10.99 -0.56
CA LEU A 45 16.90 -10.18 -1.10
C LEU A 45 18.09 -10.12 -0.13
N ALA A 46 17.87 -10.08 1.18
CA ALA A 46 18.94 -10.14 2.18
C ALA A 46 19.74 -11.44 2.13
N ILE A 47 19.09 -12.54 1.74
CA ILE A 47 19.76 -13.84 1.56
C ILE A 47 20.52 -13.89 0.21
N ILE A 48 19.86 -13.44 -0.88
CA ILE A 48 20.39 -13.52 -2.24
C ILE A 48 21.58 -12.57 -2.42
N ASP A 49 21.48 -11.38 -1.89
CA ASP A 49 22.49 -10.32 -1.97
C ASP A 49 23.09 -10.05 -0.59
N SER A 50 23.87 -11.01 -0.13
CA SER A 50 24.47 -11.00 1.21
C SER A 50 25.46 -9.83 1.43
N GLY A 51 25.98 -9.22 0.37
CA GLY A 51 26.84 -8.03 0.47
C GLY A 51 26.10 -6.78 0.96
N ARG A 52 24.77 -6.72 0.75
CA ARG A 52 23.89 -5.60 1.16
C ARG A 52 22.77 -6.06 2.10
N TRP A 53 22.98 -7.16 2.84
CA TRP A 53 21.96 -7.80 3.66
C TRP A 53 21.31 -6.86 4.68
N GLU A 54 22.08 -5.95 5.29
CA GLU A 54 21.56 -4.99 6.27
C GLU A 54 20.52 -4.06 5.64
N SER A 55 20.83 -3.51 4.47
CA SER A 55 19.91 -2.64 3.74
C SER A 55 18.64 -3.38 3.31
N TRP A 56 18.75 -4.63 2.88
CA TRP A 56 17.58 -5.45 2.55
C TRP A 56 16.75 -5.79 3.77
N LEU A 57 17.39 -6.03 4.93
CA LEU A 57 16.68 -6.24 6.20
C LEU A 57 15.94 -4.95 6.64
N ILE A 58 16.57 -3.79 6.47
CA ILE A 58 15.91 -2.50 6.72
C ILE A 58 14.69 -2.34 5.81
N CYS A 59 14.81 -2.65 4.51
CA CYS A 59 13.68 -2.65 3.58
C CYS A 59 12.57 -3.61 4.02
N ALA A 60 12.91 -4.82 4.48
CA ALA A 60 11.95 -5.80 4.99
C ALA A 60 11.15 -5.27 6.20
N LEU A 61 11.83 -4.65 7.14
CA LEU A 61 11.22 -4.12 8.38
C LEU A 61 10.49 -2.78 8.16
N LEU A 62 10.84 -2.04 7.11
CA LEU A 62 10.20 -0.75 6.81
C LEU A 62 8.70 -0.88 6.54
N GLY A 63 8.26 -1.98 5.92
CA GLY A 63 6.84 -2.24 5.65
C GLY A 63 5.99 -2.28 6.92
N PRO A 64 6.27 -3.19 7.88
CA PRO A 64 5.61 -3.24 9.19
C PRO A 64 5.73 -1.91 9.96
N PHE A 65 6.88 -1.27 9.96
CA PHE A 65 7.08 0.03 10.61
C PHE A 65 6.15 1.11 10.01
N ALA A 66 6.09 1.21 8.68
CA ALA A 66 5.24 2.16 7.98
C ALA A 66 3.75 1.93 8.29
N ILE A 67 3.32 0.68 8.49
CA ILE A 67 1.96 0.33 8.91
C ILE A 67 1.70 0.82 10.34
N GLY A 68 2.64 0.63 11.26
CA GLY A 68 2.51 1.12 12.64
C GLY A 68 2.37 2.64 12.70
N LEU A 69 3.22 3.38 11.97
CA LEU A 69 3.12 4.83 11.84
C LEU A 69 1.78 5.26 11.22
N ASN A 70 1.38 4.58 10.14
CA ASN A 70 0.09 4.81 9.49
C ASN A 70 -1.08 4.65 10.46
N TYR A 71 -1.02 3.65 11.36
CA TYR A 71 -2.05 3.45 12.38
C TYR A 71 -2.13 4.61 13.37
N ALA A 72 -0.99 5.16 13.81
CA ALA A 72 -0.97 6.34 14.66
C ALA A 72 -1.64 7.55 13.98
N ILE A 73 -1.35 7.78 12.69
CA ILE A 73 -2.01 8.84 11.90
C ILE A 73 -3.51 8.59 11.78
N LYS A 74 -3.94 7.34 11.58
CA LYS A 74 -5.38 6.99 11.55
C LYS A 74 -6.09 7.40 12.82
N LEU A 75 -5.50 7.14 13.98
CA LEU A 75 -6.08 7.50 15.28
C LEU A 75 -6.17 9.02 15.46
N ALA A 76 -5.27 9.81 14.88
CA ALA A 76 -5.32 11.27 14.92
C ALA A 76 -6.37 11.83 13.95
N VAL A 77 -6.40 11.36 12.69
CA VAL A 77 -7.27 11.92 11.63
C VAL A 77 -8.72 11.41 11.72
N LYS A 78 -8.92 10.17 12.16
CA LYS A 78 -10.23 9.53 12.38
C LYS A 78 -11.19 9.57 11.19
N ARG A 79 -10.67 9.54 9.95
CA ARG A 79 -11.51 9.55 8.75
C ARG A 79 -12.27 8.22 8.60
N PRO A 80 -13.62 8.24 8.50
CA PRO A 80 -14.40 7.03 8.23
C PRO A 80 -14.13 6.52 6.81
N ARG A 81 -14.37 5.21 6.59
CA ARG A 81 -14.27 4.61 5.26
C ARG A 81 -15.39 5.09 4.34
N PRO A 82 -15.16 5.02 3.00
CA PRO A 82 -16.20 5.35 2.05
C PRO A 82 -17.37 4.36 2.16
N VAL A 83 -18.58 4.91 2.05
CA VAL A 83 -19.81 4.14 1.89
C VAL A 83 -20.44 4.61 0.58
N LEU A 84 -20.58 3.70 -0.38
CA LEU A 84 -21.27 3.94 -1.64
C LEU A 84 -22.59 3.17 -1.63
N GLU A 85 -23.68 3.89 -1.76
CA GLU A 85 -25.01 3.31 -1.82
C GLU A 85 -25.14 2.34 -3.00
N GLY A 86 -25.59 1.11 -2.74
CA GLY A 86 -25.69 0.06 -3.76
C GLY A 86 -24.36 -0.60 -4.19
N LEU A 87 -23.21 -0.17 -3.67
CA LEU A 87 -21.90 -0.68 -4.05
C LEU A 87 -21.04 -1.03 -2.81
N PRO A 88 -21.37 -2.10 -2.07
CA PRO A 88 -20.58 -2.49 -0.90
C PRO A 88 -19.13 -2.82 -1.28
N PRO A 89 -18.18 -2.70 -0.34
CA PRO A 89 -16.79 -3.09 -0.57
C PRO A 89 -16.66 -4.58 -0.93
N LEU A 90 -15.82 -4.89 -1.90
CA LEU A 90 -15.52 -6.27 -2.30
C LEU A 90 -14.50 -6.91 -1.33
N GLY A 91 -14.72 -8.17 -0.97
CA GLY A 91 -13.85 -8.91 -0.07
C GLY A 91 -13.91 -8.49 1.40
N GLY A 92 -14.92 -7.70 1.78
CA GLY A 92 -15.17 -7.24 3.14
C GLY A 92 -14.38 -5.99 3.52
N ALA A 93 -15.04 -5.02 4.16
CA ALA A 93 -14.39 -3.81 4.65
C ALA A 93 -13.65 -4.08 5.97
N PRO A 94 -12.39 -3.67 6.11
CA PRO A 94 -11.74 -3.67 7.41
C PRO A 94 -12.46 -2.71 8.38
N SER A 95 -12.52 -3.06 9.66
CA SER A 95 -13.13 -2.23 10.72
C SER A 95 -12.34 -0.95 11.05
N SER A 96 -11.11 -0.82 10.53
CA SER A 96 -10.22 0.32 10.80
C SER A 96 -10.60 1.57 10.01
N LEU A 97 -10.07 2.73 10.44
CA LEU A 97 -10.21 4.04 9.80
C LEU A 97 -9.59 4.08 8.39
N SER A 98 -9.99 5.09 7.59
CA SER A 98 -9.65 5.15 6.17
C SER A 98 -8.30 5.79 5.89
N PHE A 99 -8.01 6.96 6.46
CA PHE A 99 -6.87 7.80 6.09
C PHE A 99 -5.66 7.63 7.02
N PRO A 100 -4.46 7.53 6.47
CA PRO A 100 -4.13 7.25 5.08
C PRO A 100 -4.19 5.74 4.76
N SER A 101 -4.02 5.35 3.49
CA SER A 101 -4.01 3.94 3.10
C SER A 101 -2.74 3.23 3.54
N ALA A 102 -2.84 2.24 4.43
CA ALA A 102 -1.69 1.49 4.93
C ALA A 102 -0.99 0.68 3.83
N HIS A 103 -1.76 0.09 2.88
CA HIS A 103 -1.20 -0.60 1.73
C HIS A 103 -0.35 0.34 0.87
N ALA A 104 -0.84 1.55 0.59
CA ALA A 104 -0.07 2.52 -0.18
C ALA A 104 1.18 2.98 0.60
N THR A 105 1.03 3.31 1.90
CA THR A 105 2.16 3.77 2.72
C THR A 105 3.28 2.74 2.77
N SER A 106 2.97 1.50 3.15
CA SER A 106 3.99 0.44 3.25
C SER A 106 4.60 0.09 1.90
N SER A 107 3.78 0.00 0.85
CA SER A 107 4.26 -0.41 -0.46
C SER A 107 5.18 0.64 -1.09
N PHE A 108 4.81 1.91 -1.07
CA PHE A 108 5.66 2.96 -1.62
C PHE A 108 6.91 3.21 -0.75
N ALA A 109 6.84 3.02 0.58
CA ALA A 109 8.00 3.12 1.44
C ALA A 109 9.06 2.06 1.07
N VAL A 110 8.64 0.80 0.98
CA VAL A 110 9.56 -0.29 0.68
C VAL A 110 10.06 -0.23 -0.76
N ALA A 111 9.18 0.01 -1.75
CA ALA A 111 9.60 0.13 -3.15
C ALA A 111 10.63 1.27 -3.33
N THR A 112 10.44 2.41 -2.67
CA THR A 112 11.39 3.52 -2.71
C THR A 112 12.72 3.15 -2.05
N ALA A 113 12.70 2.53 -0.88
CA ALA A 113 13.91 2.10 -0.18
C ALA A 113 14.68 1.05 -1.00
N MET A 114 13.99 0.03 -1.52
CA MET A 114 14.60 -1.00 -2.38
C MET A 114 15.27 -0.40 -3.62
N CYS A 115 14.60 0.53 -4.30
CA CYS A 115 15.15 1.21 -5.48
C CYS A 115 16.40 2.04 -5.15
N ARG A 116 16.55 2.53 -3.91
CA ARG A 116 17.77 3.21 -3.43
C ARG A 116 18.91 2.23 -3.15
N VAL A 117 18.60 1.01 -2.69
CA VAL A 117 19.61 -0.04 -2.52
C VAL A 117 20.08 -0.55 -3.87
N ASP A 118 19.15 -0.83 -4.77
CA ASP A 118 19.43 -1.29 -6.13
C ASP A 118 18.36 -0.80 -7.11
N PRO A 119 18.70 0.09 -8.06
CA PRO A 119 17.78 0.56 -9.10
C PRO A 119 17.13 -0.55 -9.94
N ALA A 120 17.76 -1.75 -10.03
CA ALA A 120 17.18 -2.90 -10.72
C ALA A 120 15.87 -3.38 -10.06
N THR A 121 15.63 -3.03 -8.78
CA THR A 121 14.39 -3.34 -8.07
C THR A 121 13.23 -2.38 -8.37
N SER A 122 13.38 -1.45 -9.31
CA SER A 122 12.33 -0.48 -9.69
C SER A 122 10.99 -1.12 -10.07
N ALA A 123 10.99 -2.38 -10.55
CA ALA A 123 9.77 -3.16 -10.77
C ALA A 123 8.90 -3.31 -9.50
N ALA A 124 9.45 -3.14 -8.30
CA ALA A 124 8.70 -3.10 -7.04
C ALA A 124 7.61 -2.00 -7.04
N PHE A 125 7.81 -0.90 -7.77
CA PHE A 125 6.78 0.13 -7.93
C PHE A 125 5.53 -0.38 -8.66
N LEU A 126 5.64 -1.33 -9.58
CA LEU A 126 4.47 -1.93 -10.24
C LEU A 126 3.61 -2.68 -9.21
N ILE A 127 4.24 -3.41 -8.29
CA ILE A 127 3.56 -4.10 -7.20
C ILE A 127 2.92 -3.06 -6.25
N ALA A 128 3.66 -2.01 -5.89
CA ALA A 128 3.17 -0.94 -5.02
C ALA A 128 1.94 -0.23 -5.62
N ILE A 129 1.96 0.07 -6.92
CA ILE A 129 0.84 0.67 -7.65
C ILE A 129 -0.37 -0.29 -7.66
N ALA A 130 -0.17 -1.56 -7.99
CA ALA A 130 -1.24 -2.55 -8.06
C ALA A 130 -1.91 -2.76 -6.69
N LEU A 131 -1.13 -2.92 -5.61
CA LEU A 131 -1.63 -3.02 -4.23
C LEU A 131 -2.41 -1.77 -3.82
N SER A 132 -1.93 -0.59 -4.21
CA SER A 132 -2.52 0.68 -3.84
C SER A 132 -3.81 0.97 -4.60
N LEU A 133 -3.82 0.80 -5.92
CA LEU A 133 -5.01 1.02 -6.76
C LEU A 133 -6.10 -0.03 -6.50
N GLY A 134 -5.73 -1.24 -6.09
CA GLY A 134 -6.67 -2.26 -5.65
C GLY A 134 -7.56 -1.80 -4.48
N ARG A 135 -7.11 -0.84 -3.65
CA ARG A 135 -7.91 -0.41 -2.49
C ARG A 135 -9.16 0.40 -2.85
N PRO A 136 -9.10 1.46 -3.66
CA PRO A 136 -10.29 2.14 -4.14
C PRO A 136 -11.09 1.29 -5.14
N TYR A 137 -10.44 0.45 -5.97
CA TYR A 137 -11.11 -0.51 -6.84
C TYR A 137 -12.03 -1.46 -6.05
N LEU A 138 -11.59 -1.94 -4.88
CA LEU A 138 -12.38 -2.76 -3.97
C LEU A 138 -13.39 -1.94 -3.12
N GLY A 139 -13.39 -0.61 -3.20
CA GLY A 139 -14.27 0.25 -2.41
C GLY A 139 -13.85 0.46 -0.95
N MET A 140 -12.60 0.14 -0.59
CA MET A 140 -12.13 0.15 0.80
C MET A 140 -11.51 1.48 1.24
N HIS A 141 -11.07 2.32 0.31
CA HIS A 141 -10.41 3.60 0.55
C HIS A 141 -10.85 4.65 -0.46
N TYR A 142 -10.80 5.91 -0.05
CA TYR A 142 -10.89 7.02 -1.00
C TYR A 142 -9.61 7.11 -1.82
N PRO A 143 -9.67 7.60 -3.10
CA PRO A 143 -8.46 7.88 -3.89
C PRO A 143 -7.45 8.77 -3.17
N SER A 144 -7.91 9.80 -2.45
CA SER A 144 -7.05 10.69 -1.66
C SER A 144 -6.33 9.99 -0.50
N ASP A 145 -6.91 8.93 0.11
CA ASP A 145 -6.23 8.13 1.13
C ASP A 145 -5.01 7.40 0.54
N VAL A 146 -5.18 6.93 -0.71
CA VAL A 146 -4.12 6.22 -1.44
C VAL A 146 -3.01 7.18 -1.84
N LEU A 147 -3.36 8.35 -2.38
CA LEU A 147 -2.37 9.37 -2.76
C LEU A 147 -1.57 9.86 -1.55
N ALA A 148 -2.25 10.16 -0.44
CA ALA A 148 -1.58 10.57 0.79
C ALA A 148 -0.70 9.45 1.35
N GLY A 149 -1.18 8.20 1.32
CA GLY A 149 -0.39 7.04 1.72
C GLY A 149 0.85 6.84 0.86
N ALA A 150 0.70 6.94 -0.47
CA ALA A 150 1.82 6.83 -1.40
C ALA A 150 2.87 7.93 -1.17
N PHE A 151 2.44 9.18 -1.01
CA PHE A 151 3.33 10.30 -0.70
C PHE A 151 4.10 10.07 0.61
N LEU A 152 3.39 9.70 1.69
CA LEU A 152 4.01 9.39 2.97
C LEU A 152 4.99 8.22 2.83
N GLY A 153 4.63 7.18 2.07
CA GLY A 153 5.50 6.04 1.81
C GLY A 153 6.78 6.45 1.09
N VAL A 154 6.69 7.23 0.02
CA VAL A 154 7.88 7.75 -0.69
C VAL A 154 8.79 8.53 0.27
N VAL A 155 8.23 9.44 1.07
CA VAL A 155 9.02 10.20 2.06
C VAL A 155 9.74 9.26 3.02
N LEU A 156 9.06 8.27 3.60
CA LEU A 156 9.67 7.29 4.49
C LEU A 156 10.79 6.50 3.81
N GLY A 157 10.56 6.04 2.58
CA GLY A 157 11.56 5.32 1.81
C GLY A 157 12.78 6.17 1.43
N LEU A 158 12.61 7.49 1.28
CA LEU A 158 13.71 8.42 1.01
C LEU A 158 14.57 8.71 2.24
N ILE A 159 13.96 8.81 3.43
CA ILE A 159 14.65 9.21 4.66
C ILE A 159 15.20 8.02 5.47
N VAL A 160 14.74 6.79 5.20
CA VAL A 160 15.24 5.62 5.95
C VAL A 160 16.75 5.49 5.75
N PRO A 161 17.52 5.30 6.85
CA PRO A 161 18.97 5.10 6.74
C PRO A 161 19.26 3.75 6.11
N LEU A 162 20.03 3.75 5.04
CA LEU A 162 20.52 2.56 4.35
C LEU A 162 22.04 2.54 4.39
N THR A 163 22.61 1.37 4.55
CA THR A 163 24.06 1.12 4.46
C THR A 163 24.41 0.76 3.02
N PHE A 164 25.42 1.39 2.43
CA PHE A 164 25.87 1.17 1.04
C PHE A 164 27.30 0.66 1.02
#